data_10b55b762e29a651eee955c91fe0e3e2
#
_entry.id   10b55b762e29a651eee955c91fe0e3e2
#
_cell.length_a   1.000
_cell.length_b   1.000
_cell.length_c   1.000
_cell.angle_alpha   90.00
_cell.angle_beta   90.00
_cell.angle_gamma   90.00
#
_symmetry.space_group_name_H-M   'P 1'
#
loop_
_entity.id
_entity.type
_entity.pdbx_description
1 polymer ?
#
loop_
_entity_poly.entity_id
_entity_poly.type
_entity_poly.pdbx_seq_one_letter_code
_entity_poly.pdbx_strand_id
1 'polypeptide(L)'
;MEKKASEIQKERIREIEGKAEELLNSCEVATLTSVNEKGYPRTCLMSKAKNDGFTDIYFVTSKRSKLNGKATHFENNKKASVCYFKGSDSVTLIGEVEFIEDRECQESVFQESDRKFFSKGIDDPKFRLLKSHTVEATFWIEGKFRTCHYK
;
A
#
# COMPACT_ATOMS: atom_id res chain seq x y z
N MET A 1 18.54 10.24 34.73
CA MET A 1 17.13 10.53 34.48
C MET A 1 16.82 10.76 32.99
N GLU A 2 17.58 11.60 32.32
CA GLU A 2 17.37 11.87 30.87
C GLU A 2 17.55 10.64 30.00
N LYS A 3 18.55 9.79 30.27
CA LYS A 3 18.73 8.51 29.56
C LYS A 3 17.52 7.58 29.68
N LYS A 4 16.93 7.52 30.88
CA LYS A 4 15.81 6.64 31.15
C LYS A 4 14.54 7.08 30.45
N ALA A 5 14.28 8.40 30.38
CA ALA A 5 13.15 8.95 29.63
C ALA A 5 13.30 8.73 28.11
N SER A 6 14.51 8.91 27.56
CA SER A 6 14.82 8.67 26.15
C SER A 6 14.67 7.20 25.77
N GLU A 7 15.12 6.29 26.64
CA GLU A 7 14.97 4.84 26.43
C GLU A 7 13.51 4.40 26.47
N ILE A 8 12.73 4.94 27.42
CA ILE A 8 11.28 4.67 27.52
C ILE A 8 10.57 5.15 26.24
N GLN A 9 10.92 6.32 25.73
CA GLN A 9 10.33 6.85 24.51
C GLN A 9 10.70 5.99 23.30
N LYS A 10 11.93 5.54 23.18
CA LYS A 10 12.37 4.63 22.12
C LYS A 10 11.62 3.31 22.15
N GLU A 11 11.39 2.75 23.35
CA GLU A 11 10.61 1.54 23.52
C GLU A 11 9.15 1.71 23.08
N ARG A 12 8.53 2.84 23.42
CA ARG A 12 7.17 3.17 23.00
C ARG A 12 7.05 3.26 21.48
N ILE A 13 8.04 3.87 20.84
CA ILE A 13 8.11 3.99 19.40
C ILE A 13 8.20 2.60 18.76
N ARG A 14 9.09 1.74 19.23
CA ARG A 14 9.24 0.37 18.75
C ARG A 14 7.96 -0.44 18.94
N GLU A 15 7.28 -0.25 20.06
CA GLU A 15 6.01 -0.91 20.35
C GLU A 15 4.92 -0.50 19.35
N ILE A 16 4.79 0.80 19.08
CA ILE A 16 3.83 1.32 18.09
C ILE A 16 4.16 0.78 16.69
N GLU A 17 5.42 0.84 16.28
CA GLU A 17 5.86 0.33 14.98
C GLU A 17 5.65 -1.18 14.85
N GLY A 18 5.92 -1.95 15.90
CA GLY A 18 5.68 -3.39 15.94
C GLY A 18 4.22 -3.74 15.76
N LYS A 19 3.33 -3.05 16.46
CA LYS A 19 1.88 -3.24 16.36
C LYS A 19 1.35 -2.80 15.00
N ALA A 20 1.88 -1.70 14.46
CA ALA A 20 1.54 -1.23 13.13
C ALA A 20 1.96 -2.25 12.06
N GLU A 21 3.12 -2.86 12.18
CA GLU A 21 3.60 -3.91 11.28
C GLU A 21 2.72 -5.16 11.36
N GLU A 22 2.35 -5.59 12.56
CA GLU A 22 1.42 -6.71 12.76
C GLU A 22 0.07 -6.42 12.09
N LEU A 23 -0.45 -5.22 12.26
CA LEU A 23 -1.70 -4.80 11.64
C LEU A 23 -1.60 -4.87 10.12
N LEU A 24 -0.55 -4.29 9.55
CA LEU A 24 -0.34 -4.28 8.11
C LEU A 24 -0.23 -5.70 7.55
N ASN A 25 0.53 -6.55 8.22
CA ASN A 25 0.74 -7.94 7.79
C ASN A 25 -0.53 -8.79 7.94
N SER A 26 -1.39 -8.49 8.90
CA SER A 26 -2.63 -9.25 9.13
C SER A 26 -3.78 -8.83 8.22
N CYS A 27 -3.72 -7.64 7.62
CA CYS A 27 -4.78 -7.14 6.74
C CYS A 27 -4.59 -7.64 5.32
N GLU A 28 -5.58 -8.34 4.79
CA GLU A 28 -5.59 -8.80 3.40
C GLU A 28 -6.09 -7.74 2.44
N VAL A 29 -6.84 -6.77 2.95
CA VAL A 29 -7.48 -5.71 2.16
C VAL A 29 -7.03 -4.36 2.68
N ALA A 30 -6.74 -3.46 1.76
CA ALA A 30 -6.40 -2.06 2.04
C ALA A 30 -7.26 -1.14 1.21
N THR A 31 -7.34 0.13 1.63
CA THR A 31 -7.82 1.17 0.72
C THR A 31 -6.64 1.67 -0.10
N LEU A 32 -6.83 1.85 -1.39
CA LEU A 32 -5.86 2.47 -2.27
C LEU A 32 -6.50 3.71 -2.90
N THR A 33 -5.88 4.85 -2.66
CA THR A 33 -6.37 6.14 -3.18
C THR A 33 -5.45 6.62 -4.28
N SER A 34 -6.04 6.96 -5.42
CA SER A 34 -5.40 7.58 -6.57
C SER A 34 -6.00 8.96 -6.80
N VAL A 35 -5.39 9.77 -7.66
CA VAL A 35 -5.89 11.08 -8.04
C VAL A 35 -6.39 11.01 -9.49
N ASN A 36 -7.65 11.40 -9.71
CA ASN A 36 -8.23 11.38 -11.05
C ASN A 36 -7.84 12.61 -11.88
N GLU A 37 -8.29 12.68 -13.13
CA GLU A 37 -7.97 13.76 -14.05
C GLU A 37 -8.39 15.15 -13.56
N LYS A 38 -9.43 15.20 -12.73
CA LYS A 38 -9.94 16.46 -12.18
C LYS A 38 -9.27 16.85 -10.87
N GLY A 39 -8.29 16.05 -10.41
CA GLY A 39 -7.59 16.29 -9.16
C GLY A 39 -8.29 15.77 -7.92
N TYR A 40 -9.35 14.98 -8.06
CA TYR A 40 -10.03 14.39 -6.92
C TYR A 40 -9.39 13.09 -6.48
N PRO A 41 -9.27 12.86 -5.16
CA PRO A 41 -8.85 11.57 -4.65
C PRO A 41 -9.96 10.52 -4.85
N ARG A 42 -9.58 9.37 -5.38
CA ARG A 42 -10.48 8.24 -5.61
C ARG A 42 -9.99 7.05 -4.81
N THR A 43 -10.80 6.60 -3.86
CA THR A 43 -10.47 5.50 -2.96
C THR A 43 -11.22 4.24 -3.35
N CYS A 44 -10.53 3.11 -3.37
CA CYS A 44 -11.18 1.81 -3.53
C CYS A 44 -10.53 0.78 -2.61
N LEU A 45 -11.24 -0.31 -2.37
CA LEU A 45 -10.69 -1.45 -1.64
C LEU A 45 -9.91 -2.32 -2.60
N MET A 46 -8.73 -2.74 -2.17
CA MET A 46 -7.82 -3.58 -2.95
C MET A 46 -7.30 -4.72 -2.09
N SER A 47 -7.20 -5.89 -2.67
CA SER A 47 -6.46 -6.98 -2.02
C SER A 47 -4.97 -6.71 -2.15
N LYS A 48 -4.27 -6.85 -1.06
CA LYS A 48 -2.82 -6.71 -1.03
C LYS A 48 -2.19 -7.97 -1.66
N ALA A 49 -1.30 -7.77 -2.62
CA ALA A 49 -0.56 -8.88 -3.23
C ALA A 49 0.69 -9.24 -2.42
N LYS A 50 1.44 -8.21 -1.98
CA LYS A 50 2.69 -8.38 -1.24
C LYS A 50 3.03 -7.04 -0.56
N ASN A 51 3.82 -7.10 0.51
CA ASN A 51 4.43 -5.90 1.08
C ASN A 51 5.86 -6.20 1.56
N ASP A 52 6.72 -5.22 1.46
CA ASP A 52 8.05 -5.23 2.04
C ASP A 52 8.07 -4.21 3.18
N GLY A 53 7.68 -4.65 4.38
CA GLY A 53 7.49 -3.77 5.52
C GLY A 53 6.46 -2.67 5.19
N PHE A 54 6.80 -1.44 5.56
CA PHE A 54 5.98 -0.27 5.23
C PHE A 54 6.41 0.42 3.93
N THR A 55 7.56 0.07 3.39
CA THR A 55 8.19 0.82 2.29
C THR A 55 7.57 0.55 0.93
N ASP A 56 7.25 -0.70 0.63
CA ASP A 56 6.71 -1.07 -0.67
C ASP A 56 5.49 -1.97 -0.52
N ILE A 57 4.38 -1.54 -1.09
CA ILE A 57 3.13 -2.30 -1.10
C ILE A 57 2.75 -2.59 -2.55
N TYR A 58 2.51 -3.86 -2.84
CA TYR A 58 2.19 -4.32 -4.20
C TYR A 58 0.72 -4.63 -4.34
N PHE A 59 0.15 -4.20 -5.48
CA PHE A 59 -1.25 -4.46 -5.82
C PHE A 59 -1.35 -4.94 -7.26
N VAL A 60 -2.21 -5.92 -7.50
CA VAL A 60 -2.57 -6.35 -8.85
C VAL A 60 -3.86 -5.64 -9.24
N THR A 61 -3.87 -5.01 -10.41
CA THR A 61 -5.05 -4.34 -10.93
C THR A 61 -5.23 -4.63 -12.42
N SER A 62 -6.42 -4.34 -12.92
CA SER A 62 -6.75 -4.51 -14.34
C SER A 62 -6.72 -3.17 -15.04
N LYS A 63 -6.03 -3.12 -16.17
CA LYS A 63 -6.14 -1.96 -17.06
C LYS A 63 -7.42 -2.12 -17.85
N ARG A 64 -8.40 -1.27 -17.57
CA ARG A 64 -9.64 -1.18 -18.32
C ARG A 64 -9.53 -0.02 -19.31
N SER A 65 -10.18 -0.14 -20.46
CA SER A 65 -10.23 0.92 -21.47
C SER A 65 -11.03 2.15 -21.04
N LYS A 66 -11.66 2.12 -19.88
CA LYS A 66 -12.49 3.21 -19.35
C LYS A 66 -11.70 4.17 -18.45
N LEU A 67 -12.01 5.45 -18.58
CA LEU A 67 -11.33 6.61 -18.01
C LEU A 67 -11.18 6.66 -16.48
N ASN A 68 -11.88 5.83 -15.70
CA ASN A 68 -11.87 5.91 -14.24
C ASN A 68 -11.17 4.74 -13.54
N GLY A 69 -10.31 4.00 -14.26
CA GLY A 69 -9.54 2.90 -13.68
C GLY A 69 -8.30 3.40 -12.92
N LYS A 70 -7.91 2.69 -11.87
CA LYS A 70 -6.69 3.01 -11.10
C LYS A 70 -5.45 3.06 -11.98
N ALA A 71 -5.30 2.14 -12.92
CA ALA A 71 -4.17 2.13 -13.83
C ALA A 71 -4.08 3.44 -14.62
N THR A 72 -5.20 3.94 -15.13
CA THR A 72 -5.23 5.21 -15.87
C THR A 72 -4.89 6.38 -14.97
N HIS A 73 -5.39 6.42 -13.74
CA HIS A 73 -5.05 7.47 -12.78
C HIS A 73 -3.54 7.50 -12.52
N PHE A 74 -2.92 6.36 -12.29
CA PHE A 74 -1.49 6.28 -11.98
C PHE A 74 -0.58 6.52 -13.19
N GLU A 75 -1.05 6.31 -14.41
CA GLU A 75 -0.33 6.71 -15.62
C GLU A 75 -0.14 8.24 -15.66
N ASN A 76 -1.11 9.00 -15.14
CA ASN A 76 -1.12 10.45 -15.17
C ASN A 76 -0.63 11.11 -13.88
N ASN A 77 -0.82 10.45 -12.74
CA ASN A 77 -0.41 10.97 -11.44
C ASN A 77 0.01 9.82 -10.52
N LYS A 78 1.26 9.80 -10.16
CA LYS A 78 1.86 8.73 -9.34
C LYS A 78 1.46 8.77 -7.88
N LYS A 79 0.93 9.86 -7.39
CA LYS A 79 0.62 10.05 -5.96
C LYS A 79 -0.47 9.10 -5.50
N ALA A 80 -0.23 8.49 -4.35
CA ALA A 80 -1.11 7.48 -3.77
C ALA A 80 -1.16 7.57 -2.26
N SER A 81 -2.24 7.06 -1.70
CA SER A 81 -2.36 6.80 -0.27
C SER A 81 -2.92 5.40 -0.07
N VAL A 82 -2.29 4.64 0.81
CA VAL A 82 -2.71 3.29 1.17
C VAL A 82 -3.08 3.31 2.64
N CYS A 83 -4.23 2.75 3.01
CA CYS A 83 -4.64 2.68 4.41
C CYS A 83 -5.05 1.26 4.78
N TYR A 84 -4.45 0.75 5.83
CA TYR A 84 -4.84 -0.49 6.51
C TYR A 84 -5.45 -0.12 7.85
N PHE A 85 -6.52 -0.80 8.23
CA PHE A 85 -7.15 -0.54 9.52
C PHE A 85 -7.73 -1.81 10.14
N LYS A 86 -7.79 -1.80 11.46
CA LYS A 86 -8.44 -2.85 12.24
C LYS A 86 -9.00 -2.20 13.50
N GLY A 87 -10.32 -2.20 13.65
CA GLY A 87 -10.96 -1.45 14.72
C GLY A 87 -10.67 0.04 14.58
N SER A 88 -10.11 0.64 15.63
CA SER A 88 -9.71 2.05 15.61
C SER A 88 -8.23 2.27 15.29
N ASP A 89 -7.47 1.20 15.12
CA ASP A 89 -6.06 1.28 14.75
C ASP A 89 -5.91 1.39 13.23
N SER A 90 -4.94 2.18 12.78
CA SER A 90 -4.70 2.35 11.35
C SER A 90 -3.25 2.64 11.01
N VAL A 91 -2.89 2.26 9.79
CA VAL A 91 -1.60 2.58 9.17
C VAL A 91 -1.92 3.24 7.82
N THR A 92 -1.50 4.48 7.64
CA THR A 92 -1.67 5.20 6.39
C THR A 92 -0.30 5.46 5.77
N LEU A 93 -0.14 5.05 4.53
CA LEU A 93 1.13 5.14 3.79
C LEU A 93 0.93 6.05 2.57
N ILE A 94 1.52 7.23 2.62
CA ILE A 94 1.49 8.16 1.50
C ILE A 94 2.74 7.91 0.66
N GLY A 95 2.58 7.84 -0.65
CA GLY A 95 3.72 7.57 -1.52
C GLY A 95 3.45 7.75 -2.99
N GLU A 96 4.27 7.10 -3.77
CA GLU A 96 4.18 7.15 -5.23
C GLU A 96 4.10 5.73 -5.80
N VAL A 97 3.26 5.58 -6.81
CA VAL A 97 3.04 4.30 -7.49
C VAL A 97 3.86 4.25 -8.77
N GLU A 98 4.49 3.10 -9.00
CA GLU A 98 5.08 2.76 -10.29
C GLU A 98 4.51 1.43 -10.80
N PHE A 99 4.48 1.28 -12.11
CA PHE A 99 4.12 0.02 -12.76
C PHE A 99 5.33 -0.89 -12.79
N ILE A 100 5.16 -2.12 -12.32
CA ILE A 100 6.24 -3.12 -12.31
C ILE A 100 6.09 -4.00 -13.55
N GLU A 101 7.07 -3.92 -14.43
CA GLU A 101 7.10 -4.70 -15.67
C GLU A 101 8.02 -5.91 -15.58
N ASP A 102 8.81 -6.01 -14.51
CA ASP A 102 9.68 -7.16 -14.27
C ASP A 102 8.85 -8.45 -14.15
N ARG A 103 9.08 -9.36 -15.09
CA ARG A 103 8.31 -10.59 -15.21
C ARG A 103 8.47 -11.50 -13.99
N GLU A 104 9.67 -11.59 -13.45
CA GLU A 104 9.94 -12.39 -12.25
C GLU A 104 9.14 -11.89 -11.05
N CYS A 105 9.10 -10.57 -10.86
CA CYS A 105 8.29 -9.95 -9.82
C CYS A 105 6.80 -10.21 -10.04
N GLN A 106 6.32 -10.06 -11.27
CA GLN A 106 4.92 -10.34 -11.61
C GLN A 106 4.54 -11.79 -11.31
N GLU A 107 5.39 -12.75 -11.66
CA GLU A 107 5.17 -14.16 -11.37
C GLU A 107 5.13 -14.45 -9.87
N SER A 108 5.98 -13.78 -9.11
CA SER A 108 6.08 -13.99 -7.66
C SER A 108 4.82 -13.55 -6.89
N VAL A 109 4.06 -12.59 -7.42
CA VAL A 109 2.85 -12.06 -6.76
C VAL A 109 1.55 -12.61 -7.34
N PHE A 110 1.57 -13.15 -8.55
CA PHE A 110 0.37 -13.70 -9.19
C PHE A 110 -0.12 -14.94 -8.46
N GLN A 111 -1.42 -14.96 -8.14
CA GLN A 111 -2.06 -16.10 -7.47
C GLN A 111 -3.06 -16.76 -8.42
N GLU A 112 -3.32 -18.05 -8.20
CA GLU A 112 -4.30 -18.78 -9.02
C GLU A 112 -5.71 -18.17 -8.94
N SER A 113 -6.06 -17.55 -7.81
CA SER A 113 -7.33 -16.83 -7.68
C SER A 113 -7.42 -15.60 -8.61
N ASP A 114 -6.30 -15.07 -9.06
CA ASP A 114 -6.27 -13.97 -10.01
C ASP A 114 -6.67 -14.40 -11.44
N ARG A 115 -6.60 -15.70 -11.75
CA ARG A 115 -6.88 -16.24 -13.08
C ARG A 115 -8.31 -15.98 -13.54
N LYS A 116 -9.25 -15.86 -12.63
CA LYS A 116 -10.63 -15.50 -12.97
C LYS A 116 -10.76 -14.08 -13.56
N PHE A 117 -9.81 -13.22 -13.27
CA PHE A 117 -9.75 -11.85 -13.83
C PHE A 117 -8.76 -11.77 -15.00
N PHE A 118 -7.74 -12.61 -15.00
CA PHE A 118 -6.65 -12.62 -15.96
C PHE A 118 -6.47 -14.04 -16.50
N SER A 119 -7.26 -14.40 -17.49
CA SER A 119 -7.28 -15.77 -18.04
C SER A 119 -5.94 -16.22 -18.63
N LYS A 120 -5.13 -15.26 -19.10
CA LYS A 120 -3.79 -15.52 -19.64
C LYS A 120 -2.68 -15.32 -18.61
N GLY A 121 -3.03 -15.20 -17.31
CA GLY A 121 -2.07 -14.95 -16.24
C GLY A 121 -1.40 -13.60 -16.38
N ILE A 122 -0.11 -13.53 -16.10
CA ILE A 122 0.66 -12.29 -16.24
C ILE A 122 0.81 -11.83 -17.70
N ASP A 123 0.57 -12.71 -18.65
CA ASP A 123 0.59 -12.37 -20.07
C ASP A 123 -0.73 -11.75 -20.56
N ASP A 124 -1.73 -11.70 -19.70
CA ASP A 124 -3.00 -11.06 -20.04
C ASP A 124 -2.76 -9.56 -20.28
N PRO A 125 -3.23 -9.02 -21.43
CA PRO A 125 -3.01 -7.59 -21.75
C PRO A 125 -3.61 -6.62 -20.73
N LYS A 126 -4.55 -7.07 -19.90
CA LYS A 126 -5.17 -6.26 -18.85
C LYS A 126 -4.39 -6.26 -17.55
N PHE A 127 -3.45 -7.21 -17.37
CA PHE A 127 -2.71 -7.36 -16.11
C PHE A 127 -1.79 -6.16 -15.88
N ARG A 128 -1.85 -5.59 -14.66
CA ARG A 128 -0.93 -4.56 -14.20
C ARG A 128 -0.53 -4.83 -12.77
N LEU A 129 0.77 -4.78 -12.50
CA LEU A 129 1.31 -4.84 -11.16
C LEU A 129 1.74 -3.44 -10.74
N LEU A 130 1.20 -2.97 -9.63
CA LEU A 130 1.52 -1.67 -9.05
C LEU A 130 2.37 -1.86 -7.81
N LYS A 131 3.39 -1.00 -7.64
CA LYS A 131 4.14 -0.89 -6.40
C LYS A 131 3.98 0.53 -5.87
N SER A 132 3.43 0.67 -4.68
CA SER A 132 3.36 1.94 -3.97
C SER A 132 4.57 2.05 -3.05
N HIS A 133 5.47 2.99 -3.36
CA HIS A 133 6.64 3.27 -2.54
C HIS A 133 6.30 4.38 -1.53
N THR A 134 6.42 4.05 -0.25
CA THR A 134 6.03 4.94 0.84
C THR A 134 7.06 6.03 1.07
N VAL A 135 6.60 7.28 1.12
CA VAL A 135 7.44 8.43 1.52
C VAL A 135 7.12 8.89 2.93
N GLU A 136 5.90 8.67 3.39
CA GLU A 136 5.46 9.03 4.75
C GLU A 136 4.47 8.00 5.27
N ALA A 137 4.71 7.50 6.47
CA ALA A 137 3.82 6.58 7.15
C ALA A 137 3.26 7.23 8.42
N THR A 138 1.96 7.10 8.64
CA THR A 138 1.30 7.55 9.85
C THR A 138 0.65 6.37 10.53
N PHE A 139 0.99 6.17 11.80
CA PHE A 139 0.45 5.11 12.64
C PHE A 139 -0.47 5.70 13.68
N TRP A 140 -1.67 5.17 13.79
CA TRP A 140 -2.59 5.44 14.89
C TRP A 140 -2.88 4.11 15.56
N ILE A 141 -2.20 3.87 16.69
CA ILE A 141 -2.22 2.58 17.39
C ILE A 141 -2.57 2.81 18.86
N GLU A 142 -3.69 2.25 19.30
CA GLU A 142 -4.15 2.34 20.70
C GLU A 142 -4.20 3.79 21.20
N GLY A 143 -4.67 4.69 20.35
CA GLY A 143 -4.78 6.11 20.67
C GLY A 143 -3.46 6.89 20.62
N LYS A 144 -2.38 6.26 20.16
CA LYS A 144 -1.05 6.89 20.03
C LYS A 144 -0.71 7.13 18.58
N PHE A 145 -0.21 8.31 18.29
CA PHE A 145 0.07 8.78 16.94
C PHE A 145 1.58 8.84 16.68
N ARG A 146 1.99 8.39 15.50
CA ARG A 146 3.38 8.51 15.07
C ARG A 146 3.46 8.67 13.56
N THR A 147 4.36 9.56 13.12
CA THR A 147 4.68 9.76 11.70
C THR A 147 6.14 9.43 11.45
N CYS A 148 6.40 8.67 10.39
CA CYS A 148 7.73 8.32 9.93
C CYS A 148 7.90 8.73 8.48
N HIS A 149 9.10 9.18 8.10
CA HIS A 149 9.44 9.58 6.73
C HIS A 149 10.44 8.58 6.14
N TYR A 150 10.23 8.22 4.88
CA TYR A 150 11.10 7.32 4.13
C TYR A 150 11.64 8.02 2.88
N LYS A 151 12.83 7.61 2.48
CA LYS A 151 13.46 8.15 1.27
C LYS A 151 13.14 7.33 0.03
#